data_9f82f083fadb70ae4c4de34f6dc70bb8
#
_entry.id   9f82f083fadb70ae4c4de34f6dc70bb8
#
_cell.length_a   1.000
_cell.length_b   1.000
_cell.length_c   1.000
_cell.angle_alpha   90.00
_cell.angle_beta   90.00
_cell.angle_gamma   90.00
#
_symmetry.space_group_name_H-M   'P 1'
#
loop_
_entity.id
_entity.type
_entity.pdbx_description
1 polymer ?
#
loop_
_entity_poly.entity_id
_entity_poly.type
_entity_poly.pdbx_seq_one_letter_code
_entity_poly.pdbx_strand_id
1 'polypeptide(L)'
;MKRFGRRIHLVPPASPADDWAAHNDNSPSTEDQARQEGRSSRVALRLAMPGEAGETVLDPTVRERLRILVLEYLRPEVAVMLTHEQLRKQLETVIHELADRERVELSSRAQAQLTDDLVNEMIGYGPLEPLLQDDSIADIMVNGPERVFVEVAGKIHPTGVRFRSHEQLVATAQKIAAGAGRRVDEASPLVDCRLPDGSRLNIVFPPLAVDGVYVSIRKFSRRGFDMQALVENGTMTLPVARIIEIATRCRLNMLISGGTGSGKTTLMNALSRDIHHDERIVTIEDAAELQLQQPHIVRLETRPANLEGAGEVTQRQLVRNALRMRPDRIIVGEVRGPEAFDMLQAMNTGHDGSICTVHANSARDALTRIENMVQMGATNLPHSAIRSQLVSALDLVIQIERQRDGQRRIAAVSEICGLEGDVVTMNEVFSFEYAGEDMSGRILGRYTSARVRPAFQERLDYFGLLGAWMEALQRV
;
A
#
# COMPACT_ATOMS: atom_id res chain seq x y z
N MET A 1 16.53 -31.52 51.52
CA MET A 1 15.69 -30.82 52.49
C MET A 1 15.10 -29.56 51.84
N LYS A 2 13.76 -29.54 51.72
CA LYS A 2 12.79 -28.39 51.69
C LYS A 2 13.15 -27.17 50.81
N ARG A 3 12.46 -27.02 49.64
CA ARG A 3 11.13 -26.37 49.40
C ARG A 3 11.13 -24.87 49.64
N PHE A 4 10.87 -24.09 48.57
CA PHE A 4 9.57 -23.36 48.45
C PHE A 4 9.47 -22.73 47.06
N GLY A 5 8.63 -23.31 46.22
CA GLY A 5 8.05 -22.66 45.04
C GLY A 5 6.81 -21.91 45.47
N ARG A 6 6.70 -20.61 45.19
CA ARG A 6 5.43 -19.87 45.19
C ARG A 6 4.94 -19.76 43.76
N ARG A 7 3.87 -20.46 43.45
CA ARG A 7 3.01 -20.18 42.29
C ARG A 7 2.31 -18.86 42.57
N ILE A 8 2.59 -17.88 41.74
CA ILE A 8 1.76 -16.66 41.65
C ILE A 8 0.64 -17.00 40.69
N HIS A 9 -0.59 -17.13 41.20
CA HIS A 9 -1.82 -17.14 40.41
C HIS A 9 -2.01 -15.73 39.84
N LEU A 10 -1.68 -15.51 38.58
CA LEU A 10 -2.14 -14.35 37.82
C LEU A 10 -3.60 -14.65 37.41
N VAL A 11 -4.50 -13.89 38.00
CA VAL A 11 -5.90 -13.81 37.56
C VAL A 11 -5.86 -13.15 36.18
N PRO A 12 -6.42 -13.75 35.12
CA PRO A 12 -6.52 -13.09 33.83
C PRO A 12 -7.43 -11.85 33.97
N PRO A 13 -7.10 -10.73 33.30
CA PRO A 13 -7.98 -9.59 33.27
C PRO A 13 -9.29 -9.96 32.57
N ALA A 14 -10.41 -9.45 33.10
CA ALA A 14 -11.74 -9.65 32.55
C ALA A 14 -11.77 -9.29 31.05
N SER A 15 -12.40 -10.15 30.28
CA SER A 15 -12.59 -10.02 28.84
C SER A 15 -13.40 -8.76 28.52
N PRO A 16 -12.97 -7.90 27.59
CA PRO A 16 -13.80 -6.80 27.09
C PRO A 16 -14.78 -7.29 26.00
N ALA A 17 -15.44 -8.42 26.24
CA ALA A 17 -16.39 -8.98 25.27
C ALA A 17 -17.78 -8.32 25.34
N ASP A 18 -18.10 -7.56 26.39
CA ASP A 18 -19.43 -7.02 26.63
C ASP A 18 -19.64 -5.55 26.25
N ASP A 19 -18.56 -4.80 25.93
CA ASP A 19 -18.67 -3.37 25.55
C ASP A 19 -18.92 -3.10 24.06
N TRP A 20 -18.92 -4.11 23.22
CA TRP A 20 -19.11 -3.95 21.77
C TRP A 20 -20.60 -3.78 21.37
N ALA A 21 -21.55 -4.26 22.15
CA ALA A 21 -22.96 -4.29 21.77
C ALA A 21 -23.72 -2.96 22.02
N ALA A 22 -23.10 -1.95 22.66
CA ALA A 22 -23.80 -0.77 23.14
C ALA A 22 -23.49 0.55 22.40
N HIS A 23 -22.58 0.58 21.43
CA HIS A 23 -22.26 1.81 20.66
C HIS A 23 -22.11 1.50 19.18
N ASN A 24 -23.16 1.63 18.40
CA ASN A 24 -23.25 2.27 17.08
C ASN A 24 -24.47 1.79 16.29
N ASP A 25 -25.57 2.51 16.49
CA ASP A 25 -26.63 2.65 15.48
C ASP A 25 -26.31 3.91 14.62
N ASN A 26 -25.18 3.91 13.94
CA ASN A 26 -24.83 4.89 12.92
C ASN A 26 -24.18 4.17 11.71
N SER A 27 -24.95 3.27 11.12
CA SER A 27 -24.60 2.75 9.78
C SER A 27 -24.84 3.90 8.78
N PRO A 28 -23.83 4.31 8.00
CA PRO A 28 -24.06 5.26 6.92
C PRO A 28 -25.06 4.65 5.94
N SER A 29 -26.10 5.42 5.59
CA SER A 29 -27.13 4.97 4.67
C SER A 29 -26.52 4.62 3.30
N THR A 30 -27.12 3.67 2.60
CA THR A 30 -26.78 3.29 1.21
C THR A 30 -26.67 4.51 0.27
N GLU A 31 -27.36 5.62 0.60
CA GLU A 31 -27.24 6.90 -0.11
C GLU A 31 -25.91 7.63 0.13
N ASP A 32 -25.28 7.49 1.30
CA ASP A 32 -23.98 8.11 1.58
C ASP A 32 -22.83 7.36 0.89
N GLN A 33 -22.92 6.04 0.76
CA GLN A 33 -21.95 5.25 -0.01
C GLN A 33 -22.07 5.55 -1.51
N ALA A 34 -23.28 5.62 -2.06
CA ALA A 34 -23.52 6.03 -3.45
C ALA A 34 -23.06 7.49 -3.71
N ARG A 35 -23.17 8.38 -2.71
CA ARG A 35 -22.64 9.75 -2.80
C ARG A 35 -21.13 9.83 -2.75
N GLN A 36 -20.44 8.94 -2.02
CA GLN A 36 -18.96 8.89 -1.99
C GLN A 36 -18.40 8.30 -3.28
N GLU A 37 -18.99 7.21 -3.81
CA GLU A 37 -18.61 6.64 -5.10
C GLU A 37 -18.91 7.61 -6.27
N GLY A 38 -20.06 8.29 -6.22
CA GLY A 38 -20.42 9.33 -7.17
C GLY A 38 -19.53 10.58 -7.09
N ARG A 39 -18.96 10.91 -5.92
CA ARG A 39 -17.98 12.00 -5.77
C ARG A 39 -16.61 11.61 -6.32
N SER A 40 -16.12 10.42 -6.02
CA SER A 40 -14.84 9.92 -6.52
C SER A 40 -14.82 9.83 -8.05
N SER A 41 -15.87 9.26 -8.65
CA SER A 41 -16.04 9.22 -10.12
C SER A 41 -16.20 10.62 -10.74
N ARG A 42 -16.89 11.55 -10.06
CA ARG A 42 -17.06 12.93 -10.54
C ARG A 42 -15.77 13.75 -10.48
N VAL A 43 -14.91 13.52 -9.50
CA VAL A 43 -13.59 14.20 -9.39
C VAL A 43 -12.66 13.67 -10.50
N ALA A 44 -12.56 12.36 -10.68
CA ALA A 44 -11.79 11.76 -11.77
C ALA A 44 -12.33 12.21 -13.15
N LEU A 45 -13.67 12.29 -13.31
CA LEU A 45 -14.30 12.78 -14.54
C LEU A 45 -14.02 14.27 -14.77
N ARG A 46 -14.02 15.12 -13.73
CA ARG A 46 -13.63 16.54 -13.82
C ARG A 46 -12.17 16.74 -14.22
N LEU A 47 -11.27 15.88 -13.76
CA LEU A 47 -9.85 15.89 -14.14
C LEU A 47 -9.63 15.34 -15.56
N ALA A 48 -10.57 14.52 -16.07
CA ALA A 48 -10.52 13.88 -17.40
C ALA A 48 -11.16 14.70 -18.52
N MET A 49 -12.08 15.64 -18.19
CA MET A 49 -12.76 16.44 -19.20
C MET A 49 -11.95 17.70 -19.54
N PRO A 50 -11.64 18.00 -20.81
CA PRO A 50 -11.26 19.34 -21.21
C PRO A 50 -12.42 20.27 -20.86
N GLY A 51 -12.11 21.38 -20.15
CA GLY A 51 -13.08 22.28 -19.51
C GLY A 51 -14.35 22.53 -20.32
N GLU A 52 -15.47 22.56 -19.61
CA GLU A 52 -16.78 22.89 -20.18
C GLU A 52 -16.67 24.20 -20.97
N ALA A 53 -17.07 24.13 -22.23
CA ALA A 53 -17.13 25.28 -23.12
C ALA A 53 -18.11 26.33 -22.57
N GLY A 54 -17.60 27.40 -21.98
CA GLY A 54 -18.42 28.49 -21.45
C GLY A 54 -17.69 29.46 -20.50
N GLU A 55 -16.46 29.18 -20.10
CA GLU A 55 -15.72 30.03 -19.17
C GLU A 55 -14.62 30.79 -19.93
N THR A 56 -14.48 32.07 -19.63
CA THR A 56 -13.40 32.93 -20.14
C THR A 56 -12.05 32.39 -19.69
N VAL A 57 -11.55 31.41 -20.42
CA VAL A 57 -10.18 30.90 -20.27
C VAL A 57 -9.26 32.02 -20.75
N LEU A 58 -8.32 32.44 -19.91
CA LEU A 58 -7.29 33.39 -20.32
C LEU A 58 -6.59 32.87 -21.60
N ASP A 59 -6.44 33.75 -22.59
CA ASP A 59 -5.76 33.40 -23.83
C ASP A 59 -4.40 32.73 -23.50
N PRO A 60 -4.09 31.57 -24.06
CA PRO A 60 -2.85 30.83 -23.74
C PRO A 60 -1.60 31.68 -23.97
N THR A 61 -1.61 32.56 -24.95
CA THR A 61 -0.46 33.48 -25.27
C THR A 61 -0.29 34.52 -24.17
N VAL A 62 -1.40 35.09 -23.69
CA VAL A 62 -1.42 36.07 -22.61
C VAL A 62 -0.99 35.42 -21.29
N ARG A 63 -1.50 34.22 -21.02
CA ARG A 63 -1.11 33.44 -19.84
C ARG A 63 0.38 33.15 -19.81
N GLU A 64 0.97 32.74 -20.94
CA GLU A 64 2.38 32.43 -21.02
C GLU A 64 3.25 33.72 -20.89
N ARG A 65 2.79 34.83 -21.47
CA ARG A 65 3.47 36.11 -21.33
C ARG A 65 3.52 36.61 -19.89
N LEU A 66 2.37 36.57 -19.19
CA LEU A 66 2.31 36.97 -17.78
C LEU A 66 3.19 36.05 -16.92
N ARG A 67 3.16 34.74 -17.20
CA ARG A 67 4.01 33.79 -16.51
C ARG A 67 5.50 34.11 -16.64
N ILE A 68 5.97 34.37 -17.84
CA ILE A 68 7.39 34.75 -18.10
C ILE A 68 7.75 35.99 -17.29
N LEU A 69 6.91 37.02 -17.35
CA LEU A 69 7.15 38.28 -16.62
C LEU A 69 7.19 38.07 -15.11
N VAL A 70 6.31 37.21 -14.56
CA VAL A 70 6.32 36.87 -13.12
C VAL A 70 7.59 36.12 -12.72
N LEU A 71 8.07 35.19 -13.54
CA LEU A 71 9.29 34.42 -13.28
C LEU A 71 10.57 35.30 -13.42
N GLU A 72 10.54 36.32 -14.25
CA GLU A 72 11.62 37.34 -14.34
C GLU A 72 11.62 38.26 -13.11
N TYR A 73 10.42 38.60 -12.58
CA TYR A 73 10.26 39.46 -11.43
C TYR A 73 10.58 38.75 -10.12
N LEU A 74 10.06 37.52 -9.94
CA LEU A 74 10.27 36.69 -8.76
C LEU A 74 11.19 35.52 -9.09
N ARG A 75 12.46 35.64 -8.71
CA ARG A 75 13.45 34.60 -8.96
C ARG A 75 13.13 33.32 -8.16
N PRO A 76 13.27 32.10 -8.74
CA PRO A 76 13.00 30.82 -8.07
C PRO A 76 13.74 30.64 -6.74
N GLU A 77 14.96 31.20 -6.62
CA GLU A 77 15.77 31.09 -5.40
C GLU A 77 15.10 31.80 -4.21
N VAL A 78 14.35 32.88 -4.46
CA VAL A 78 13.61 33.63 -3.44
C VAL A 78 12.33 32.89 -3.07
N ALA A 79 11.67 32.27 -4.05
CA ALA A 79 10.44 31.53 -3.85
C ALA A 79 10.62 30.35 -2.89
N VAL A 80 11.75 29.64 -2.95
CA VAL A 80 12.07 28.49 -2.07
C VAL A 80 12.23 28.90 -0.60
N MET A 81 12.51 30.18 -0.32
CA MET A 81 12.65 30.69 1.04
C MET A 81 11.32 31.09 1.69
N LEU A 82 10.24 31.15 0.90
CA LEU A 82 8.92 31.57 1.36
C LEU A 82 8.06 30.36 1.70
N THR A 83 7.14 30.55 2.67
CA THR A 83 6.09 29.56 2.87
C THR A 83 5.10 29.57 1.70
N HIS A 84 4.38 28.48 1.49
CA HIS A 84 3.36 28.38 0.42
C HIS A 84 2.36 29.57 0.45
N GLU A 85 1.91 29.96 1.63
CA GLU A 85 0.96 31.06 1.80
C GLU A 85 1.58 32.44 1.49
N GLN A 86 2.84 32.65 1.91
CA GLN A 86 3.59 33.88 1.60
C GLN A 86 3.86 34.03 0.12
N LEU A 87 4.30 32.95 -0.55
CA LEU A 87 4.53 32.93 -1.98
C LEU A 87 3.24 33.21 -2.75
N ARG A 88 2.13 32.58 -2.35
CA ARG A 88 0.82 32.80 -2.97
C ARG A 88 0.40 34.27 -2.93
N LYS A 89 0.44 34.89 -1.74
CA LYS A 89 0.10 36.32 -1.58
C LYS A 89 0.99 37.23 -2.41
N GLN A 90 2.28 36.96 -2.45
CA GLN A 90 3.23 37.75 -3.23
C GLN A 90 2.96 37.60 -4.73
N LEU A 91 2.69 36.38 -5.21
CA LEU A 91 2.34 36.13 -6.61
C LEU A 91 1.01 36.80 -6.99
N GLU A 92 -0.01 36.76 -6.15
CA GLU A 92 -1.29 37.45 -6.37
C GLU A 92 -1.06 38.97 -6.62
N THR A 93 -0.20 39.61 -5.81
CA THR A 93 0.14 41.03 -5.94
C THR A 93 0.92 41.28 -7.23
N VAL A 94 1.94 40.47 -7.50
CA VAL A 94 2.80 40.64 -8.71
C VAL A 94 1.98 40.40 -9.98
N ILE A 95 1.14 39.39 -10.03
CA ILE A 95 0.26 39.08 -11.17
C ILE A 95 -0.68 40.27 -11.44
N HIS A 96 -1.28 40.84 -10.39
CA HIS A 96 -2.17 41.99 -10.52
C HIS A 96 -1.43 43.19 -11.11
N GLU A 97 -0.27 43.57 -10.54
CA GLU A 97 0.56 44.70 -11.01
C GLU A 97 1.01 44.49 -12.46
N LEU A 98 1.43 43.28 -12.83
CA LEU A 98 1.86 42.97 -14.20
C LEU A 98 0.69 42.95 -15.19
N ALA A 99 -0.48 42.46 -14.80
CA ALA A 99 -1.68 42.50 -15.62
C ALA A 99 -2.12 43.94 -15.92
N ASP A 100 -2.10 44.82 -14.93
CA ASP A 100 -2.40 46.25 -15.10
C ASP A 100 -1.40 46.94 -16.05
N ARG A 101 -0.12 46.62 -15.86
CA ARG A 101 0.97 47.16 -16.71
C ARG A 101 0.84 46.73 -18.18
N GLU A 102 0.50 45.47 -18.39
CA GLU A 102 0.32 44.88 -19.74
C GLU A 102 -1.09 45.14 -20.29
N ARG A 103 -1.96 45.84 -19.55
CA ARG A 103 -3.36 46.12 -19.89
C ARG A 103 -4.19 44.88 -20.22
N VAL A 104 -3.97 43.85 -19.42
CA VAL A 104 -4.69 42.57 -19.49
C VAL A 104 -5.79 42.55 -18.43
N GLU A 105 -7.02 42.39 -18.85
CA GLU A 105 -8.14 42.18 -17.93
C GLU A 105 -8.16 40.72 -17.43
N LEU A 106 -7.88 40.54 -16.14
CA LEU A 106 -7.93 39.26 -15.48
C LEU A 106 -9.19 39.12 -14.62
N SER A 107 -9.99 38.10 -14.86
CA SER A 107 -11.01 37.72 -13.88
C SER A 107 -10.34 37.22 -12.60
N SER A 108 -10.97 37.41 -11.43
CA SER A 108 -10.45 36.91 -10.15
C SER A 108 -10.15 35.41 -10.18
N ARG A 109 -10.92 34.65 -10.97
CA ARG A 109 -10.72 33.20 -11.14
C ARG A 109 -9.48 32.89 -11.98
N ALA A 110 -9.27 33.61 -13.09
CA ALA A 110 -8.09 33.46 -13.94
C ALA A 110 -6.80 33.83 -13.19
N GLN A 111 -6.86 34.90 -12.38
CA GLN A 111 -5.76 35.29 -11.51
C GLN A 111 -5.44 34.21 -10.48
N ALA A 112 -6.43 33.71 -9.76
CA ALA A 112 -6.24 32.63 -8.77
C ALA A 112 -5.66 31.38 -9.40
N GLN A 113 -6.15 30.97 -10.58
CA GLN A 113 -5.63 29.80 -11.29
C GLN A 113 -4.19 29.98 -11.75
N LEU A 114 -3.83 31.17 -12.30
CA LEU A 114 -2.45 31.48 -12.68
C LEU A 114 -1.53 31.50 -11.45
N THR A 115 -2.00 32.04 -10.33
CA THR A 115 -1.27 32.02 -9.06
C THR A 115 -0.99 30.59 -8.59
N ASP A 116 -2.02 29.72 -8.54
CA ASP A 116 -1.86 28.33 -8.12
C ASP A 116 -0.90 27.56 -9.05
N ASP A 117 -1.00 27.76 -10.36
CA ASP A 117 -0.08 27.17 -11.33
C ASP A 117 1.36 27.58 -11.10
N LEU A 118 1.60 28.87 -10.83
CA LEU A 118 2.95 29.42 -10.57
C LEU A 118 3.50 28.94 -9.22
N VAL A 119 2.70 28.91 -8.17
CA VAL A 119 3.09 28.32 -6.89
C VAL A 119 3.54 26.86 -7.09
N ASN A 120 2.71 26.05 -7.78
CA ASN A 120 3.00 24.65 -8.05
C ASN A 120 4.26 24.48 -8.92
N GLU A 121 4.51 25.39 -9.86
CA GLU A 121 5.72 25.37 -10.69
C GLU A 121 6.98 25.75 -9.89
N MET A 122 6.90 26.76 -9.03
CA MET A 122 8.06 27.29 -8.31
C MET A 122 8.50 26.38 -7.16
N ILE A 123 7.57 25.95 -6.30
CA ILE A 123 7.90 25.18 -5.11
C ILE A 123 7.37 23.74 -5.13
N GLY A 124 6.32 23.45 -5.90
CA GLY A 124 5.74 22.11 -6.06
C GLY A 124 6.32 21.34 -7.24
N TYR A 125 5.57 20.32 -7.69
CA TYR A 125 5.90 19.48 -8.84
C TYR A 125 5.09 19.88 -10.09
N GLY A 126 4.81 21.18 -10.24
CA GLY A 126 4.12 21.74 -11.40
C GLY A 126 2.74 21.16 -11.64
N PRO A 127 2.44 20.72 -12.89
CA PRO A 127 1.12 20.19 -13.23
C PRO A 127 0.70 18.93 -12.45
N LEU A 128 1.64 18.22 -11.81
CA LEU A 128 1.34 17.00 -11.03
C LEU A 128 0.84 17.32 -9.62
N GLU A 129 1.04 18.52 -9.10
CA GLU A 129 0.72 18.87 -7.72
C GLU A 129 -0.75 18.64 -7.36
N PRO A 130 -1.75 19.06 -8.17
CA PRO A 130 -3.16 18.78 -7.89
C PRO A 130 -3.48 17.29 -7.84
N LEU A 131 -2.81 16.46 -8.66
CA LEU A 131 -3.00 15.01 -8.66
C LEU A 131 -2.38 14.36 -7.42
N LEU A 132 -1.26 14.91 -6.96
CA LEU A 132 -0.60 14.44 -5.73
C LEU A 132 -1.41 14.78 -4.48
N GLN A 133 -2.16 15.86 -4.49
CA GLN A 133 -3.00 16.29 -3.37
C GLN A 133 -4.36 15.57 -3.31
N ASP A 134 -4.83 14.96 -4.41
CA ASP A 134 -6.11 14.26 -4.46
C ASP A 134 -6.00 12.84 -3.89
N ASP A 135 -6.47 12.62 -2.66
CA ASP A 135 -6.43 11.32 -1.96
C ASP A 135 -7.23 10.19 -2.65
N SER A 136 -8.06 10.49 -3.65
CA SER A 136 -8.78 9.48 -4.42
C SER A 136 -7.90 8.80 -5.47
N ILE A 137 -6.78 9.43 -5.85
CA ILE A 137 -5.82 8.93 -6.84
C ILE A 137 -4.81 8.00 -6.13
N ALA A 138 -4.69 6.79 -6.66
CA ALA A 138 -3.74 5.79 -6.17
C ALA A 138 -2.40 5.86 -6.93
N ASP A 139 -2.45 5.91 -8.26
CA ASP A 139 -1.27 5.95 -9.13
C ASP A 139 -1.40 7.09 -10.13
N ILE A 140 -0.28 7.76 -10.45
CA ILE A 140 -0.15 8.80 -11.48
C ILE A 140 0.86 8.29 -12.51
N MET A 141 0.49 8.30 -13.79
CA MET A 141 1.30 7.81 -14.88
C MET A 141 1.44 8.88 -15.96
N VAL A 142 2.66 9.36 -16.15
CA VAL A 142 3.02 10.37 -17.17
C VAL A 142 3.71 9.66 -18.34
N ASN A 143 3.09 9.70 -19.49
CA ASN A 143 3.59 9.11 -20.73
C ASN A 143 3.93 10.21 -21.75
N GLY A 144 5.01 10.93 -21.48
CA GLY A 144 5.35 12.15 -22.22
C GLY A 144 4.52 13.37 -21.79
N PRO A 145 4.73 14.56 -22.40
CA PRO A 145 4.17 15.81 -21.91
C PRO A 145 2.65 15.92 -22.04
N GLU A 146 2.05 15.24 -23.00
CA GLU A 146 0.62 15.40 -23.33
C GLU A 146 -0.28 14.36 -22.66
N ARG A 147 0.25 13.23 -22.18
CA ARG A 147 -0.53 12.08 -21.73
C ARG A 147 -0.26 11.77 -20.28
N VAL A 148 -1.16 12.22 -19.41
CA VAL A 148 -1.15 11.93 -17.98
C VAL A 148 -2.38 11.13 -17.62
N PHE A 149 -2.18 9.99 -16.97
CA PHE A 149 -3.24 9.09 -16.51
C PHE A 149 -3.20 8.96 -15.00
N VAL A 150 -4.34 8.65 -14.41
CA VAL A 150 -4.46 8.37 -12.97
C VAL A 150 -5.20 7.07 -12.73
N GLU A 151 -4.87 6.36 -11.67
CA GLU A 151 -5.68 5.25 -11.18
C GLU A 151 -6.56 5.74 -10.03
N VAL A 152 -7.89 5.57 -10.19
CA VAL A 152 -8.91 5.86 -9.17
C VAL A 152 -9.79 4.63 -9.00
N ALA A 153 -9.96 4.17 -7.76
CA ALA A 153 -10.76 2.97 -7.43
C ALA A 153 -10.39 1.74 -8.29
N GLY A 154 -9.10 1.59 -8.63
CA GLY A 154 -8.60 0.45 -9.40
C GLY A 154 -8.83 0.55 -10.92
N LYS A 155 -9.30 1.68 -11.45
CA LYS A 155 -9.47 1.92 -12.89
C LYS A 155 -8.57 3.07 -13.34
N ILE A 156 -7.99 2.91 -14.54
CA ILE A 156 -7.13 3.92 -15.15
C ILE A 156 -7.99 4.88 -15.95
N HIS A 157 -7.80 6.19 -15.72
CA HIS A 157 -8.48 7.27 -16.39
C HIS A 157 -7.46 8.26 -16.97
N PRO A 158 -7.68 8.77 -18.20
CA PRO A 158 -6.93 9.90 -18.71
C PRO A 158 -7.30 11.16 -17.92
N THR A 159 -6.36 12.10 -17.81
CA THR A 159 -6.58 13.41 -17.19
C THR A 159 -6.50 14.54 -18.20
N GLY A 160 -7.01 15.72 -17.85
CA GLY A 160 -6.78 16.95 -18.60
C GLY A 160 -5.42 17.61 -18.32
N VAL A 161 -4.64 17.06 -17.40
CA VAL A 161 -3.32 17.60 -17.04
C VAL A 161 -2.32 17.36 -18.16
N ARG A 162 -1.55 18.41 -18.50
CA ARG A 162 -0.53 18.37 -19.56
C ARG A 162 0.66 19.21 -19.14
N PHE A 163 1.84 18.81 -19.59
CA PHE A 163 3.02 19.66 -19.55
C PHE A 163 3.06 20.54 -20.81
N ARG A 164 3.55 21.74 -20.70
CA ARG A 164 3.63 22.71 -21.82
C ARG A 164 4.61 22.28 -22.89
N SER A 165 5.70 21.63 -22.47
CA SER A 165 6.74 21.14 -23.36
C SER A 165 7.46 19.93 -22.76
N HIS A 166 8.28 19.30 -23.59
CA HIS A 166 9.15 18.22 -23.16
C HIS A 166 10.16 18.69 -22.09
N GLU A 167 10.70 19.90 -22.26
CA GLU A 167 11.68 20.49 -21.34
C GLU A 167 11.08 20.71 -19.96
N GLN A 168 9.80 21.13 -19.87
CA GLN A 168 9.12 21.26 -18.59
C GLN A 168 8.99 19.90 -17.88
N LEU A 169 8.63 18.85 -18.62
CA LEU A 169 8.54 17.49 -18.04
C LEU A 169 9.90 17.02 -17.56
N VAL A 170 10.95 17.21 -18.36
CA VAL A 170 12.34 16.89 -17.99
C VAL A 170 12.75 17.62 -16.70
N ALA A 171 12.55 18.94 -16.65
CA ALA A 171 12.90 19.75 -15.48
C ALA A 171 12.11 19.32 -14.23
N THR A 172 10.82 19.01 -14.39
CA THR A 172 9.98 18.51 -13.29
C THR A 172 10.47 17.15 -12.79
N ALA A 173 10.75 16.21 -13.69
CA ALA A 173 11.26 14.88 -13.33
C ALA A 173 12.61 14.96 -12.62
N GLN A 174 13.51 15.82 -13.09
CA GLN A 174 14.82 16.08 -12.44
C GLN A 174 14.66 16.74 -11.07
N LYS A 175 13.74 17.70 -10.93
CA LYS A 175 13.41 18.34 -9.64
C LYS A 175 12.90 17.32 -8.63
N ILE A 176 12.00 16.44 -9.06
CA ILE A 176 11.45 15.37 -8.20
C ILE A 176 12.58 14.41 -7.77
N ALA A 177 13.40 13.94 -8.71
CA ALA A 177 14.51 13.04 -8.41
C ALA A 177 15.54 13.69 -7.47
N ALA A 178 15.89 14.95 -7.69
CA ALA A 178 16.81 15.71 -6.84
C ALA A 178 16.26 15.88 -5.41
N GLY A 179 14.94 16.14 -5.26
CA GLY A 179 14.27 16.20 -3.96
C GLY A 179 14.35 14.87 -3.18
N ALA A 180 14.48 13.75 -3.87
CA ALA A 180 14.73 12.43 -3.30
C ALA A 180 16.23 12.07 -3.18
N GLY A 181 17.13 13.01 -3.41
CA GLY A 181 18.58 12.79 -3.36
C GLY A 181 19.13 11.94 -4.52
N ARG A 182 18.41 11.87 -5.64
CA ARG A 182 18.77 11.09 -6.82
C ARG A 182 19.01 12.00 -8.02
N ARG A 183 19.79 11.50 -8.99
CA ARG A 183 20.03 12.16 -10.27
C ARG A 183 19.42 11.33 -11.39
N VAL A 184 18.78 11.98 -12.35
CA VAL A 184 18.28 11.37 -13.58
C VAL A 184 18.66 12.21 -14.78
N ASP A 185 19.32 11.58 -15.75
CA ASP A 185 19.73 12.17 -17.03
C ASP A 185 20.00 11.05 -18.04
N GLU A 186 20.53 11.39 -19.24
CA GLU A 186 20.86 10.41 -20.28
C GLU A 186 21.95 9.40 -19.85
N ALA A 187 22.85 9.78 -18.92
CA ALA A 187 23.89 8.90 -18.40
C ALA A 187 23.34 7.97 -17.29
N SER A 188 22.30 8.40 -16.57
CA SER A 188 21.60 7.62 -15.56
C SER A 188 20.10 7.69 -15.82
N PRO A 189 19.60 6.97 -16.85
CA PRO A 189 18.25 7.18 -17.37
C PRO A 189 17.14 6.51 -16.54
N LEU A 190 17.48 5.78 -15.50
CA LEU A 190 16.54 5.08 -14.63
C LEU A 190 16.69 5.54 -13.19
N VAL A 191 15.57 5.94 -12.59
CA VAL A 191 15.51 6.27 -11.16
C VAL A 191 14.31 5.58 -10.53
N ASP A 192 14.56 4.86 -9.45
CA ASP A 192 13.55 4.38 -8.52
C ASP A 192 13.86 4.99 -7.15
N CYS A 193 12.92 5.74 -6.59
CA CYS A 193 13.12 6.41 -5.32
C CYS A 193 11.78 6.68 -4.63
N ARG A 194 11.85 7.37 -3.49
CA ARG A 194 10.68 7.74 -2.70
C ARG A 194 10.60 9.25 -2.55
N LEU A 195 9.39 9.77 -2.67
CA LEU A 195 9.07 11.16 -2.35
C LEU A 195 9.06 11.37 -0.83
N PRO A 196 9.18 12.62 -0.35
CA PRO A 196 9.13 12.95 1.08
C PRO A 196 7.81 12.52 1.77
N ASP A 197 6.70 12.44 1.05
CA ASP A 197 5.41 11.97 1.53
C ASP A 197 5.31 10.44 1.64
N GLY A 198 6.34 9.71 1.20
CA GLY A 198 6.42 8.26 1.18
C GLY A 198 5.98 7.61 -0.14
N SER A 199 5.47 8.36 -1.10
CA SER A 199 5.07 7.86 -2.42
C SER A 199 6.27 7.29 -3.18
N ARG A 200 6.07 6.17 -3.89
CA ARG A 200 7.11 5.58 -4.76
C ARG A 200 7.13 6.28 -6.10
N LEU A 201 8.32 6.55 -6.59
CA LEU A 201 8.55 7.21 -7.84
C LEU A 201 9.48 6.38 -8.73
N ASN A 202 9.06 6.09 -9.94
CA ASN A 202 9.91 5.57 -10.99
C ASN A 202 9.97 6.57 -12.15
N ILE A 203 11.18 6.87 -12.63
CA ILE A 203 11.42 7.76 -13.77
C ILE A 203 12.27 7.02 -14.80
N VAL A 204 11.87 7.13 -16.06
CA VAL A 204 12.63 6.61 -17.20
C VAL A 204 12.90 7.73 -18.20
N PHE A 205 14.17 7.93 -18.53
CA PHE A 205 14.65 8.95 -19.48
C PHE A 205 15.06 8.35 -20.82
N PRO A 206 15.16 9.14 -21.89
CA PRO A 206 15.85 8.77 -23.11
C PRO A 206 17.31 8.35 -22.81
N PRO A 207 17.90 7.41 -23.55
CA PRO A 207 17.35 6.76 -24.76
C PRO A 207 16.41 5.58 -24.48
N LEU A 208 16.18 5.18 -23.22
CA LEU A 208 15.32 4.04 -22.87
C LEU A 208 13.84 4.38 -23.06
N ALA A 209 13.46 5.59 -22.77
CA ALA A 209 12.12 6.13 -22.99
C ALA A 209 12.02 6.68 -24.43
N VAL A 210 11.35 5.92 -25.32
CA VAL A 210 11.32 6.19 -26.78
C VAL A 210 10.49 7.44 -27.11
N ASP A 211 9.35 7.63 -26.45
CA ASP A 211 8.41 8.76 -26.72
C ASP A 211 8.63 9.95 -25.78
N GLY A 212 9.77 10.02 -25.10
CA GLY A 212 10.08 11.04 -24.11
C GLY A 212 10.14 10.49 -22.69
N VAL A 213 10.14 11.38 -21.70
CA VAL A 213 10.25 10.98 -20.27
C VAL A 213 8.97 10.31 -19.79
N TYR A 214 9.13 9.18 -19.08
CA TYR A 214 8.05 8.53 -18.35
C TYR A 214 8.22 8.74 -16.86
N VAL A 215 7.12 9.03 -16.16
CA VAL A 215 7.09 9.16 -14.70
C VAL A 215 5.92 8.35 -14.17
N SER A 216 6.19 7.44 -13.23
CA SER A 216 5.18 6.66 -12.54
C SER A 216 5.27 6.94 -11.05
N ILE A 217 4.18 7.42 -10.45
CA ILE A 217 4.11 7.73 -9.02
C ILE A 217 3.01 6.87 -8.42
N ARG A 218 3.37 5.96 -7.51
CA ARG A 218 2.41 5.26 -6.66
C ARG A 218 2.28 6.02 -5.36
N LYS A 219 1.11 6.65 -5.15
CA LYS A 219 0.86 7.46 -3.97
C LYS A 219 0.83 6.61 -2.71
N PHE A 220 1.40 7.18 -1.66
CA PHE A 220 1.33 6.59 -0.35
C PHE A 220 -0.05 6.82 0.25
N SER A 221 -0.87 5.77 0.37
CA SER A 221 -2.21 5.89 0.92
C SER A 221 -2.16 6.22 2.42
N ARG A 222 -2.69 7.37 2.79
CA ARG A 222 -2.85 7.77 4.21
C ARG A 222 -4.12 7.18 4.84
N ARG A 223 -5.02 6.61 4.04
CA ARG A 223 -6.25 5.98 4.54
C ARG A 223 -5.90 4.62 5.12
N GLY A 224 -5.82 4.55 6.45
CA GLY A 224 -5.74 3.28 7.16
C GLY A 224 -7.08 2.54 7.01
N PHE A 225 -7.09 1.43 6.30
CA PHE A 225 -8.21 0.50 6.36
C PHE A 225 -8.05 -0.32 7.65
N ASP A 226 -9.13 -0.45 8.42
CA ASP A 226 -9.24 -1.46 9.48
C ASP A 226 -10.01 -2.68 8.97
N MET A 227 -10.10 -3.72 9.79
CA MET A 227 -10.80 -4.95 9.42
C MET A 227 -12.28 -4.70 9.13
N GLN A 228 -12.92 -3.78 9.85
CA GLN A 228 -14.31 -3.42 9.63
C GLN A 228 -14.50 -2.75 8.26
N ALA A 229 -13.65 -1.80 7.88
CA ALA A 229 -13.70 -1.17 6.56
C ALA A 229 -13.51 -2.20 5.43
N LEU A 230 -12.70 -3.26 5.65
CA LEU A 230 -12.54 -4.35 4.68
C LEU A 230 -13.80 -5.22 4.57
N VAL A 231 -14.57 -5.37 5.66
CA VAL A 231 -15.87 -6.03 5.61
C VAL A 231 -16.90 -5.17 4.90
N GLU A 232 -17.00 -3.89 5.24
CA GLU A 232 -17.95 -2.94 4.68
C GLU A 232 -17.78 -2.75 3.16
N ASN A 233 -16.53 -2.73 2.69
CA ASN A 233 -16.25 -2.63 1.26
C ASN A 233 -16.36 -3.97 0.50
N GLY A 234 -16.72 -5.07 1.19
CA GLY A 234 -16.95 -6.38 0.59
C GLY A 234 -15.69 -7.17 0.25
N THR A 235 -14.53 -6.81 0.84
CA THR A 235 -13.29 -7.58 0.68
C THR A 235 -13.42 -8.96 1.34
N MET A 236 -14.15 -9.05 2.44
CA MET A 236 -14.47 -10.29 3.15
C MET A 236 -15.78 -10.17 3.93
N THR A 237 -16.31 -11.29 4.42
CA THR A 237 -17.43 -11.27 5.37
C THR A 237 -16.94 -11.16 6.81
N LEU A 238 -17.84 -10.79 7.73
CA LEU A 238 -17.53 -10.68 9.16
C LEU A 238 -16.97 -12.00 9.75
N PRO A 239 -17.50 -13.19 9.44
CA PRO A 239 -16.90 -14.44 9.92
C PRO A 239 -15.46 -14.65 9.45
N VAL A 240 -15.13 -14.33 8.20
CA VAL A 240 -13.76 -14.40 7.66
C VAL A 240 -12.85 -13.43 8.39
N ALA A 241 -13.29 -12.18 8.58
CA ALA A 241 -12.55 -11.17 9.34
C ALA A 241 -12.25 -11.69 10.77
N ARG A 242 -13.26 -12.24 11.44
CA ARG A 242 -13.13 -12.76 12.80
C ARG A 242 -12.10 -13.89 12.92
N ILE A 243 -12.04 -14.80 11.94
CA ILE A 243 -11.01 -15.86 11.89
C ILE A 243 -9.61 -15.25 11.77
N ILE A 244 -9.44 -14.27 10.91
CA ILE A 244 -8.15 -13.63 10.67
C ILE A 244 -7.70 -12.81 11.92
N GLU A 245 -8.62 -12.11 12.59
CA GLU A 245 -8.38 -11.46 13.89
C GLU A 245 -7.92 -12.44 14.96
N ILE A 246 -8.65 -13.58 15.11
CA ILE A 246 -8.29 -14.63 16.05
C ILE A 246 -6.91 -15.20 15.73
N ALA A 247 -6.63 -15.48 14.47
CA ALA A 247 -5.32 -15.96 14.03
C ALA A 247 -4.18 -14.98 14.42
N THR A 248 -4.41 -13.68 14.24
CA THR A 248 -3.46 -12.64 14.62
C THR A 248 -3.22 -12.61 16.13
N ARG A 249 -4.29 -12.65 16.93
CA ARG A 249 -4.23 -12.66 18.41
C ARG A 249 -3.57 -13.93 18.96
N CYS A 250 -3.83 -15.07 18.34
CA CYS A 250 -3.22 -16.34 18.72
C CYS A 250 -1.80 -16.53 18.21
N ARG A 251 -1.21 -15.49 17.63
CA ARG A 251 0.17 -15.50 17.11
C ARG A 251 0.42 -16.60 16.10
N LEU A 252 -0.55 -16.86 15.20
CA LEU A 252 -0.34 -17.78 14.09
C LEU A 252 0.58 -17.16 13.05
N ASN A 253 1.50 -17.94 12.52
CA ASN A 253 2.36 -17.51 11.42
C ASN A 253 1.57 -17.53 10.10
N MET A 254 1.50 -16.40 9.42
CA MET A 254 0.62 -16.21 8.27
C MET A 254 1.39 -15.83 7.01
N LEU A 255 1.04 -16.50 5.91
CA LEU A 255 1.46 -16.14 4.56
C LEU A 255 0.30 -15.49 3.81
N ILE A 256 0.41 -14.21 3.44
CA ILE A 256 -0.60 -13.53 2.63
C ILE A 256 -0.16 -13.60 1.17
N SER A 257 -0.99 -14.23 0.35
CA SER A 257 -0.74 -14.50 -1.06
C SER A 257 -1.71 -13.73 -1.95
N GLY A 258 -1.24 -13.30 -3.12
CA GLY A 258 -2.09 -12.64 -4.11
C GLY A 258 -1.30 -11.85 -5.15
N GLY A 259 -1.95 -11.50 -6.25
CA GLY A 259 -1.37 -10.73 -7.35
C GLY A 259 -1.00 -9.28 -6.98
N THR A 260 -0.45 -8.54 -7.95
CA THR A 260 -0.18 -7.10 -7.80
C THR A 260 -1.49 -6.34 -7.63
N GLY A 261 -1.51 -5.41 -6.67
CA GLY A 261 -2.70 -4.58 -6.40
C GLY A 261 -3.89 -5.33 -5.80
N SER A 262 -3.72 -6.58 -5.34
CA SER A 262 -4.79 -7.37 -4.71
C SER A 262 -5.16 -6.89 -3.30
N GLY A 263 -4.30 -6.09 -2.63
CA GLY A 263 -4.57 -5.56 -1.30
C GLY A 263 -3.82 -6.24 -0.15
N LYS A 264 -2.73 -7.00 -0.43
CA LYS A 264 -1.89 -7.66 0.60
C LYS A 264 -1.41 -6.70 1.69
N THR A 265 -0.80 -5.58 1.29
CA THR A 265 -0.30 -4.54 2.20
C THR A 265 -1.43 -3.90 3.01
N THR A 266 -2.58 -3.69 2.38
CA THR A 266 -3.79 -3.14 3.04
C THR A 266 -4.29 -4.10 4.13
N LEU A 267 -4.39 -5.39 3.81
CA LEU A 267 -4.78 -6.42 4.78
C LEU A 267 -3.78 -6.48 5.94
N MET A 268 -2.49 -6.44 5.66
CA MET A 268 -1.43 -6.47 6.67
C MET A 268 -1.49 -5.27 7.62
N ASN A 269 -1.77 -4.08 7.07
CA ASN A 269 -1.99 -2.87 7.87
C ASN A 269 -3.24 -2.99 8.75
N ALA A 270 -4.35 -3.52 8.21
CA ALA A 270 -5.58 -3.73 8.97
C ALA A 270 -5.38 -4.72 10.13
N LEU A 271 -4.70 -5.84 9.88
CA LEU A 271 -4.39 -6.86 10.89
C LEU A 271 -3.54 -6.34 12.05
N SER A 272 -2.72 -5.32 11.80
CA SER A 272 -1.78 -4.82 12.81
C SER A 272 -2.48 -4.31 14.06
N ARG A 273 -3.73 -3.87 13.99
CA ARG A 273 -4.53 -3.42 15.15
C ARG A 273 -4.84 -4.54 16.13
N ASP A 274 -4.90 -5.78 15.65
CA ASP A 274 -5.20 -6.97 16.44
C ASP A 274 -3.96 -7.59 17.10
N ILE A 275 -2.77 -7.06 16.83
CA ILE A 275 -1.55 -7.43 17.54
C ILE A 275 -1.55 -6.77 18.92
N HIS A 276 -1.06 -7.48 19.93
CA HIS A 276 -1.01 -6.92 21.29
C HIS A 276 0.00 -5.77 21.39
N HIS A 277 -0.33 -4.70 22.14
CA HIS A 277 0.51 -3.47 22.17
C HIS A 277 1.84 -3.65 22.90
N ASP A 278 2.00 -4.70 23.67
CA ASP A 278 3.28 -4.99 24.34
C ASP A 278 4.27 -5.70 23.41
N GLU A 279 3.82 -6.09 22.20
CA GLU A 279 4.67 -6.80 21.26
C GLU A 279 5.58 -5.82 20.49
N ARG A 280 6.87 -6.18 20.41
CA ARG A 280 7.84 -5.49 19.57
C ARG A 280 7.81 -6.05 18.16
N ILE A 281 7.44 -5.22 17.20
CA ILE A 281 7.33 -5.59 15.79
C ILE A 281 8.51 -5.04 15.02
N VAL A 282 9.17 -5.88 14.23
CA VAL A 282 10.17 -5.45 13.25
C VAL A 282 9.61 -5.68 11.86
N THR A 283 9.45 -4.61 11.06
CA THR A 283 9.06 -4.71 9.65
C THR A 283 10.28 -4.65 8.74
N ILE A 284 10.25 -5.43 7.67
CA ILE A 284 11.31 -5.51 6.67
C ILE A 284 10.68 -5.42 5.29
N GLU A 285 11.07 -4.40 4.52
CA GLU A 285 10.45 -4.08 3.24
C GLU A 285 11.51 -3.61 2.24
N ASP A 286 11.26 -3.80 0.95
CA ASP A 286 12.08 -3.19 -0.11
C ASP A 286 11.86 -1.68 -0.14
N ALA A 287 10.60 -1.27 0.03
CA ALA A 287 10.22 0.10 0.26
C ALA A 287 9.18 0.12 1.39
N ALA A 288 9.39 0.90 2.45
CA ALA A 288 8.54 0.87 3.64
C ALA A 288 7.15 1.44 3.36
N GLU A 289 6.19 0.59 2.99
CA GLU A 289 4.79 0.90 2.72
C GLU A 289 3.87 0.60 3.92
N LEU A 290 4.32 -0.26 4.85
CA LEU A 290 3.54 -0.66 6.01
C LEU A 290 3.34 0.50 6.99
N GLN A 291 2.10 0.67 7.43
CA GLN A 291 1.65 1.65 8.42
C GLN A 291 0.94 0.94 9.57
N LEU A 292 1.69 0.12 10.28
CA LEU A 292 1.13 -0.64 11.39
C LEU A 292 0.67 0.31 12.51
N GLN A 293 -0.48 0.00 13.10
CA GLN A 293 -1.12 0.81 14.16
C GLN A 293 -0.70 0.32 15.55
N GLN A 294 0.62 0.21 15.79
CA GLN A 294 1.17 -0.30 17.05
C GLN A 294 2.20 0.67 17.63
N PRO A 295 2.36 0.74 18.96
CA PRO A 295 3.26 1.69 19.59
C PRO A 295 4.74 1.33 19.43
N HIS A 296 5.07 0.04 19.29
CA HIS A 296 6.46 -0.43 19.28
C HIS A 296 6.85 -1.11 17.98
N ILE A 297 7.11 -0.30 16.95
CA ILE A 297 7.48 -0.75 15.61
C ILE A 297 8.89 -0.28 15.28
N VAL A 298 9.69 -1.19 14.74
CA VAL A 298 10.98 -0.88 14.11
C VAL A 298 10.87 -1.17 12.62
N ARG A 299 11.03 -0.15 11.80
CA ARG A 299 10.89 -0.24 10.35
C ARG A 299 12.27 -0.32 9.70
N LEU A 300 12.50 -1.37 8.92
CA LEU A 300 13.73 -1.58 8.18
C LEU A 300 13.42 -1.61 6.67
N GLU A 301 14.24 -0.92 5.90
CA GLU A 301 14.14 -0.83 4.45
C GLU A 301 15.45 -1.27 3.80
N THR A 302 15.36 -2.00 2.68
CA THR A 302 16.53 -2.39 1.90
C THR A 302 17.21 -1.15 1.31
N ARG A 303 18.48 -1.29 0.99
CA ARG A 303 19.23 -0.25 0.30
C ARG A 303 19.89 -0.86 -0.94
N PRO A 304 19.54 -0.37 -2.14
CA PRO A 304 20.22 -0.79 -3.36
C PRO A 304 21.69 -0.34 -3.34
N ALA A 305 22.54 -1.04 -4.10
CA ALA A 305 23.91 -0.60 -4.31
C ALA A 305 23.98 0.82 -4.86
N ASN A 306 25.03 1.56 -4.46
CA ASN A 306 25.31 2.88 -5.03
C ASN A 306 25.86 2.76 -6.47
N LEU A 307 26.18 3.88 -7.11
CA LEU A 307 26.72 3.93 -8.48
C LEU A 307 28.04 3.14 -8.65
N GLU A 308 28.77 2.92 -7.56
CA GLU A 308 30.03 2.17 -7.51
C GLU A 308 29.79 0.68 -7.24
N GLY A 309 28.52 0.22 -7.15
CA GLY A 309 28.16 -1.15 -6.84
C GLY A 309 28.36 -1.53 -5.36
N ALA A 310 28.58 -0.55 -4.48
CA ALA A 310 28.83 -0.77 -3.05
C ALA A 310 27.66 -0.35 -2.16
N GLY A 311 27.65 -0.84 -0.90
CA GLY A 311 26.71 -0.40 0.13
C GLY A 311 25.32 -0.98 0.01
N GLU A 312 25.11 -2.03 -0.78
CA GLU A 312 23.83 -2.77 -0.81
C GLU A 312 23.51 -3.38 0.56
N VAL A 313 22.25 -3.26 0.96
CA VAL A 313 21.68 -3.98 2.12
C VAL A 313 20.45 -4.72 1.64
N THR A 314 20.58 -6.04 1.55
CA THR A 314 19.52 -6.92 1.06
C THR A 314 18.48 -7.22 2.13
N GLN A 315 17.27 -7.62 1.72
CA GLN A 315 16.21 -8.05 2.62
C GLN A 315 16.65 -9.23 3.50
N ARG A 316 17.42 -10.17 2.94
CA ARG A 316 18.00 -11.29 3.69
C ARG A 316 18.90 -10.84 4.85
N GLN A 317 19.75 -9.84 4.62
CA GLN A 317 20.61 -9.29 5.68
C GLN A 317 19.78 -8.64 6.78
N LEU A 318 18.68 -7.95 6.41
CA LEU A 318 17.77 -7.32 7.38
C LEU A 318 17.02 -8.36 8.22
N VAL A 319 16.50 -9.46 7.62
CA VAL A 319 15.86 -10.55 8.37
C VAL A 319 16.84 -11.15 9.39
N ARG A 320 18.07 -11.48 8.97
CA ARG A 320 19.10 -12.02 9.87
C ARG A 320 19.50 -11.03 10.99
N ASN A 321 19.50 -9.75 10.71
CA ASN A 321 19.78 -8.72 11.74
C ASN A 321 18.61 -8.55 12.69
N ALA A 322 17.36 -8.60 12.19
CA ALA A 322 16.14 -8.47 12.98
C ALA A 322 16.09 -9.49 14.14
N LEU A 323 16.53 -10.73 13.92
CA LEU A 323 16.64 -11.76 14.96
C LEU A 323 17.50 -11.37 16.17
N ARG A 324 18.37 -10.36 16.03
CA ARG A 324 19.21 -9.82 17.13
C ARG A 324 18.62 -8.58 17.78
N MET A 325 17.46 -8.11 17.26
CA MET A 325 16.80 -6.89 17.74
C MET A 325 15.74 -7.16 18.79
N ARG A 326 15.63 -8.42 19.28
CA ARG A 326 14.59 -8.88 20.21
C ARG A 326 13.16 -8.60 19.70
N PRO A 327 12.82 -9.01 18.49
CA PRO A 327 11.45 -8.89 18.03
C PRO A 327 10.55 -9.93 18.70
N ASP A 328 9.29 -9.59 18.96
CA ASP A 328 8.23 -10.55 19.25
C ASP A 328 7.63 -11.06 17.94
N ARG A 329 7.52 -10.19 16.92
CA ARG A 329 7.08 -10.54 15.55
C ARG A 329 8.00 -9.91 14.50
N ILE A 330 8.19 -10.63 13.42
CA ILE A 330 8.85 -10.13 12.21
C ILE A 330 7.81 -10.10 11.10
N ILE A 331 7.64 -8.93 10.48
CA ILE A 331 6.70 -8.76 9.36
C ILE A 331 7.54 -8.43 8.12
N VAL A 332 7.50 -9.33 7.13
CA VAL A 332 8.18 -9.14 5.85
C VAL A 332 7.17 -8.67 4.81
N GLY A 333 7.36 -7.45 4.32
CA GLY A 333 6.42 -6.81 3.39
C GLY A 333 6.16 -7.66 2.16
N GLU A 334 7.21 -8.22 1.55
CA GLU A 334 7.11 -9.18 0.45
C GLU A 334 8.36 -10.04 0.38
N VAL A 335 8.19 -11.34 0.22
CA VAL A 335 9.26 -12.31 0.00
C VAL A 335 9.39 -12.58 -1.49
N ARG A 336 10.60 -12.37 -2.05
CA ARG A 336 10.88 -12.49 -3.47
C ARG A 336 12.08 -13.38 -3.80
N GLY A 337 12.87 -13.74 -2.79
CA GLY A 337 14.14 -14.42 -3.00
C GLY A 337 14.63 -15.21 -1.79
N PRO A 338 15.97 -15.29 -1.62
CA PRO A 338 16.62 -16.16 -0.64
C PRO A 338 16.31 -15.84 0.84
N GLU A 339 15.74 -14.67 1.15
CA GLU A 339 15.26 -14.29 2.49
C GLU A 339 14.14 -15.22 2.99
N ALA A 340 13.45 -15.92 2.08
CA ALA A 340 12.44 -16.92 2.43
C ALA A 340 12.96 -17.96 3.43
N PHE A 341 14.20 -18.40 3.26
CA PHE A 341 14.83 -19.36 4.17
C PHE A 341 14.99 -18.79 5.57
N ASP A 342 15.58 -17.59 5.69
CA ASP A 342 15.84 -16.96 6.99
C ASP A 342 14.52 -16.55 7.69
N MET A 343 13.48 -16.23 6.92
CA MET A 343 12.12 -15.99 7.43
C MET A 343 11.49 -17.26 8.02
N LEU A 344 11.53 -18.40 7.33
CA LEU A 344 11.03 -19.67 7.87
C LEU A 344 11.81 -20.09 9.12
N GLN A 345 13.13 -19.82 9.17
CA GLN A 345 13.93 -20.05 10.38
C GLN A 345 13.46 -19.16 11.55
N ALA A 346 13.14 -17.89 11.29
CA ALA A 346 12.60 -16.97 12.29
C ALA A 346 11.28 -17.51 12.88
N MET A 347 10.35 -17.91 12.01
CA MET A 347 9.05 -18.48 12.40
C MET A 347 9.19 -19.77 13.21
N ASN A 348 10.21 -20.60 12.90
CA ASN A 348 10.48 -21.86 13.62
C ASN A 348 11.27 -21.67 14.94
N THR A 349 11.76 -20.46 15.25
CA THR A 349 12.65 -20.22 16.40
C THR A 349 12.07 -19.25 17.43
N GLY A 350 10.75 -19.23 17.59
CA GLY A 350 10.08 -18.52 18.67
C GLY A 350 9.66 -17.08 18.36
N HIS A 351 9.58 -16.72 17.07
CA HIS A 351 9.00 -15.46 16.61
C HIS A 351 7.59 -15.71 16.07
N ASP A 352 6.75 -16.34 16.90
CA ASP A 352 5.37 -16.70 16.56
C ASP A 352 4.53 -15.46 16.23
N GLY A 353 3.61 -15.62 15.26
CA GLY A 353 2.77 -14.54 14.77
C GLY A 353 3.46 -13.68 13.71
N SER A 354 4.59 -14.12 13.18
CA SER A 354 5.25 -13.46 12.05
C SER A 354 4.39 -13.57 10.79
N ILE A 355 4.42 -12.52 9.96
CA ILE A 355 3.59 -12.40 8.77
C ILE A 355 4.49 -12.05 7.58
N CYS A 356 4.22 -12.65 6.45
CA CYS A 356 4.88 -12.27 5.22
C CYS A 356 3.91 -12.28 4.04
N THR A 357 4.28 -11.61 2.95
CA THR A 357 3.50 -11.71 1.72
C THR A 357 4.31 -12.32 0.59
N VAL A 358 3.59 -12.89 -0.37
CA VAL A 358 4.16 -13.44 -1.60
C VAL A 358 3.23 -13.16 -2.77
N HIS A 359 3.79 -12.94 -3.96
CA HIS A 359 3.01 -12.93 -5.18
C HIS A 359 2.74 -14.36 -5.64
N ALA A 360 1.49 -14.81 -5.60
CA ALA A 360 1.08 -16.09 -6.16
C ALA A 360 -0.41 -16.06 -6.55
N ASN A 361 -0.83 -17.02 -7.37
CA ASN A 361 -2.18 -17.09 -7.91
C ASN A 361 -3.11 -18.00 -7.08
N SER A 362 -2.57 -18.78 -6.17
CA SER A 362 -3.31 -19.61 -5.24
C SER A 362 -2.50 -19.89 -3.97
N ALA A 363 -3.16 -20.37 -2.92
CA ALA A 363 -2.49 -20.76 -1.69
C ALA A 363 -1.45 -21.87 -1.92
N ARG A 364 -1.74 -22.83 -2.80
CA ARG A 364 -0.80 -23.92 -3.15
C ARG A 364 0.38 -23.41 -3.96
N ASP A 365 0.14 -22.51 -4.93
CA ASP A 365 1.20 -21.87 -5.71
C ASP A 365 2.12 -21.03 -4.80
N ALA A 366 1.56 -20.37 -3.78
CA ALA A 366 2.33 -19.62 -2.79
C ALA A 366 3.36 -20.50 -2.06
N LEU A 367 2.97 -21.70 -1.62
CA LEU A 367 3.90 -22.64 -0.98
C LEU A 367 5.00 -23.10 -1.93
N THR A 368 4.64 -23.43 -3.17
CA THR A 368 5.62 -23.81 -4.21
C THR A 368 6.63 -22.69 -4.47
N ARG A 369 6.15 -21.43 -4.50
CA ARG A 369 7.05 -20.28 -4.68
C ARG A 369 7.98 -20.08 -3.49
N ILE A 370 7.48 -20.22 -2.26
CA ILE A 370 8.33 -20.16 -1.06
C ILE A 370 9.38 -21.29 -1.12
N GLU A 371 8.98 -22.52 -1.47
CA GLU A 371 9.93 -23.65 -1.66
C GLU A 371 11.06 -23.31 -2.65
N ASN A 372 10.72 -22.75 -3.81
CA ASN A 372 11.69 -22.32 -4.81
C ASN A 372 12.61 -21.19 -4.30
N MET A 373 12.09 -20.21 -3.59
CA MET A 373 12.88 -19.11 -3.01
C MET A 373 13.81 -19.60 -1.91
N VAL A 374 13.39 -20.57 -1.09
CA VAL A 374 14.24 -21.21 -0.08
C VAL A 374 15.42 -21.90 -0.76
N GLN A 375 15.21 -22.57 -1.90
CA GLN A 375 16.29 -23.20 -2.67
C GLN A 375 17.32 -22.18 -3.21
N MET A 376 16.89 -20.96 -3.56
CA MET A 376 17.82 -19.90 -3.94
C MET A 376 18.77 -19.52 -2.78
N GLY A 377 18.28 -19.62 -1.54
CA GLY A 377 19.03 -19.28 -0.33
C GLY A 377 19.87 -20.41 0.27
N ALA A 378 19.47 -21.65 0.02
CA ALA A 378 20.01 -22.85 0.62
C ALA A 378 20.07 -24.02 -0.40
N THR A 379 20.97 -23.92 -1.35
CA THR A 379 21.07 -24.80 -2.54
C THR A 379 21.30 -26.28 -2.23
N ASN A 380 21.71 -26.62 -1.01
CA ASN A 380 22.02 -28.00 -0.62
C ASN A 380 20.92 -28.68 0.22
N LEU A 381 19.77 -28.01 0.43
CA LEU A 381 18.66 -28.62 1.17
C LEU A 381 17.81 -29.47 0.23
N PRO A 382 17.50 -30.75 0.60
CA PRO A 382 16.55 -31.55 -0.15
C PRO A 382 15.14 -30.96 -0.02
N HIS A 383 14.31 -31.15 -1.05
CA HIS A 383 12.92 -30.65 -1.07
C HIS A 383 12.09 -31.11 0.14
N SER A 384 12.27 -32.36 0.58
CA SER A 384 11.59 -32.89 1.77
C SER A 384 11.93 -32.09 3.05
N ALA A 385 13.19 -31.69 3.22
CA ALA A 385 13.59 -30.88 4.35
C ALA A 385 13.00 -29.45 4.29
N ILE A 386 12.93 -28.86 3.08
CA ILE A 386 12.30 -27.55 2.88
C ILE A 386 10.80 -27.61 3.21
N ARG A 387 10.08 -28.64 2.73
CA ARG A 387 8.67 -28.84 3.00
C ARG A 387 8.40 -29.08 4.49
N SER A 388 9.24 -29.86 5.14
CA SER A 388 9.17 -30.04 6.59
C SER A 388 9.33 -28.73 7.36
N GLN A 389 10.29 -27.88 6.98
CA GLN A 389 10.46 -26.56 7.59
C GLN A 389 9.28 -25.64 7.32
N LEU A 390 8.73 -25.67 6.09
CA LEU A 390 7.58 -24.86 5.70
C LEU A 390 6.34 -25.22 6.52
N VAL A 391 6.04 -26.51 6.65
CA VAL A 391 4.91 -27.02 7.45
C VAL A 391 5.08 -26.70 8.93
N SER A 392 6.30 -26.74 9.44
CA SER A 392 6.58 -26.39 10.84
C SER A 392 6.48 -24.89 11.10
N ALA A 393 6.75 -24.04 10.08
CA ALA A 393 6.83 -22.59 10.21
C ALA A 393 5.51 -21.89 10.00
N LEU A 394 4.67 -22.35 9.07
CA LEU A 394 3.46 -21.65 8.64
C LEU A 394 2.20 -22.36 9.16
N ASP A 395 1.29 -21.60 9.72
CA ASP A 395 -0.01 -22.06 10.19
C ASP A 395 -1.12 -21.80 9.16
N LEU A 396 -1.15 -20.59 8.54
CA LEU A 396 -2.20 -20.17 7.62
C LEU A 396 -1.64 -19.55 6.33
N VAL A 397 -2.36 -19.78 5.23
CA VAL A 397 -2.21 -19.04 3.97
C VAL A 397 -3.51 -18.31 3.68
N ILE A 398 -3.44 -17.00 3.50
CA ILE A 398 -4.57 -16.14 3.13
C ILE A 398 -4.39 -15.71 1.68
N GLN A 399 -5.28 -16.17 0.80
CA GLN A 399 -5.28 -15.77 -0.61
C GLN A 399 -6.20 -14.57 -0.82
N ILE A 400 -5.66 -13.46 -1.32
CA ILE A 400 -6.42 -12.25 -1.66
C ILE A 400 -6.28 -11.95 -3.16
N GLU A 401 -7.40 -11.70 -3.82
CA GLU A 401 -7.46 -11.50 -5.26
C GLU A 401 -8.15 -10.19 -5.62
N ARG A 402 -7.69 -9.56 -6.70
CA ARG A 402 -8.44 -8.52 -7.39
C ARG A 402 -9.20 -9.17 -8.51
N GLN A 403 -10.52 -9.20 -8.39
CA GLN A 403 -11.42 -9.83 -9.35
C GLN A 403 -11.67 -8.92 -10.57
N ARG A 404 -12.35 -9.46 -11.60
CA ARG A 404 -12.60 -8.77 -12.87
C ARG A 404 -13.45 -7.52 -12.74
N ASP A 405 -14.35 -7.49 -11.73
CA ASP A 405 -15.14 -6.31 -11.37
C ASP A 405 -14.32 -5.19 -10.68
N GLY A 406 -13.03 -5.42 -10.45
CA GLY A 406 -12.12 -4.51 -9.74
C GLY A 406 -12.16 -4.67 -8.22
N GLN A 407 -13.13 -5.41 -7.68
CA GLN A 407 -13.26 -5.68 -6.24
C GLN A 407 -12.12 -6.57 -5.75
N ARG A 408 -11.58 -6.24 -4.59
CA ARG A 408 -10.62 -7.09 -3.88
C ARG A 408 -11.37 -8.01 -2.94
N ARG A 409 -11.05 -9.32 -2.96
CA ARG A 409 -11.69 -10.33 -2.09
C ARG A 409 -10.69 -11.30 -1.53
N ILE A 410 -10.91 -11.72 -0.28
CA ILE A 410 -10.26 -12.92 0.26
C ILE A 410 -10.85 -14.09 -0.50
N ALA A 411 -10.05 -14.73 -1.35
CA ALA A 411 -10.48 -15.89 -2.14
C ALA A 411 -10.49 -17.17 -1.32
N ALA A 412 -9.49 -17.34 -0.44
CA ALA A 412 -9.39 -18.48 0.45
C ALA A 412 -8.60 -18.16 1.73
N VAL A 413 -8.92 -18.84 2.81
CA VAL A 413 -8.12 -18.96 4.03
C VAL A 413 -7.85 -20.45 4.22
N SER A 414 -6.58 -20.84 4.10
CA SER A 414 -6.16 -22.23 4.13
C SER A 414 -5.22 -22.50 5.31
N GLU A 415 -5.50 -23.53 6.05
CA GLU A 415 -4.68 -24.06 7.15
C GLU A 415 -3.64 -25.03 6.58
N ILE A 416 -2.43 -25.01 7.10
CA ILE A 416 -1.40 -26.00 6.80
C ILE A 416 -1.48 -27.11 7.85
N CYS A 417 -1.81 -28.33 7.41
CA CYS A 417 -2.09 -29.45 8.31
C CYS A 417 -0.91 -30.37 8.54
N GLY A 418 0.01 -30.48 7.58
CA GLY A 418 1.13 -31.42 7.69
C GLY A 418 1.70 -31.87 6.35
N LEU A 419 2.34 -33.02 6.36
CA LEU A 419 2.87 -33.70 5.17
C LEU A 419 2.23 -35.09 5.02
N GLU A 420 1.79 -35.40 3.82
CA GLU A 420 1.51 -36.77 3.38
C GLU A 420 2.55 -37.19 2.36
N GLY A 421 3.51 -38.03 2.79
CA GLY A 421 4.71 -38.28 2.00
C GLY A 421 5.48 -36.99 1.74
N ASP A 422 5.61 -36.62 0.47
CA ASP A 422 6.27 -35.37 0.06
C ASP A 422 5.29 -34.23 -0.26
N VAL A 423 4.00 -34.37 0.02
CA VAL A 423 2.98 -33.36 -0.31
C VAL A 423 2.55 -32.61 0.94
N VAL A 424 2.61 -31.29 0.89
CA VAL A 424 2.03 -30.42 1.95
C VAL A 424 0.51 -30.51 1.90
N THR A 425 -0.11 -30.95 3.01
CA THR A 425 -1.56 -31.03 3.15
C THR A 425 -2.11 -29.73 3.72
N MET A 426 -3.23 -29.27 3.14
CA MET A 426 -3.91 -28.03 3.51
C MET A 426 -5.41 -28.28 3.57
N ASN A 427 -6.06 -27.63 4.54
CA ASN A 427 -7.53 -27.55 4.61
C ASN A 427 -7.98 -26.13 4.29
N GLU A 428 -8.97 -25.96 3.43
CA GLU A 428 -9.62 -24.68 3.22
C GLU A 428 -10.56 -24.39 4.38
N VAL A 429 -10.15 -23.46 5.24
CA VAL A 429 -10.99 -22.97 6.36
C VAL A 429 -12.17 -22.19 5.81
N PHE A 430 -11.90 -21.30 4.85
CA PHE A 430 -12.88 -20.58 4.04
C PHE A 430 -12.46 -20.54 2.58
N SER A 431 -13.44 -20.62 1.68
CA SER A 431 -13.26 -20.34 0.25
C SER A 431 -14.44 -19.53 -0.29
N PHE A 432 -14.14 -18.65 -1.26
CA PHE A 432 -15.15 -17.88 -1.99
C PHE A 432 -15.56 -18.63 -3.24
N GLU A 433 -16.80 -19.11 -3.27
CA GLU A 433 -17.39 -19.78 -4.42
C GLU A 433 -18.05 -18.77 -5.35
N TYR A 434 -17.54 -18.64 -6.57
CA TYR A 434 -18.12 -17.82 -7.63
C TYR A 434 -19.49 -18.39 -8.05
N ALA A 435 -20.53 -17.55 -8.09
CA ALA A 435 -21.89 -17.94 -8.47
C ALA A 435 -22.35 -17.31 -9.81
N GLY A 436 -21.66 -16.27 -10.28
CA GLY A 436 -22.05 -15.57 -11.52
C GLY A 436 -21.71 -14.08 -11.47
N GLU A 437 -22.28 -13.32 -12.38
CA GLU A 437 -22.18 -11.86 -12.43
C GLU A 437 -23.60 -11.26 -12.53
N ASP A 438 -23.79 -10.09 -11.91
CA ASP A 438 -25.02 -9.33 -12.07
C ASP A 438 -25.02 -8.53 -13.38
N MET A 439 -26.13 -7.83 -13.68
CA MET A 439 -26.29 -7.02 -14.90
C MET A 439 -25.30 -5.86 -15.00
N SER A 440 -24.66 -5.47 -13.90
CA SER A 440 -23.63 -4.44 -13.85
C SER A 440 -22.21 -4.99 -14.03
N GLY A 441 -22.06 -6.31 -14.16
CA GLY A 441 -20.76 -7.01 -14.23
C GLY A 441 -20.11 -7.20 -12.86
N ARG A 442 -20.84 -7.01 -11.76
CA ARG A 442 -20.35 -7.28 -10.41
C ARG A 442 -20.37 -8.77 -10.13
N ILE A 443 -19.29 -9.29 -9.58
CA ILE A 443 -19.16 -10.71 -9.26
C ILE A 443 -20.03 -11.06 -8.06
N LEU A 444 -20.89 -12.06 -8.24
CA LEU A 444 -21.71 -12.68 -7.21
C LEU A 444 -21.05 -13.97 -6.73
N GLY A 445 -21.13 -14.24 -5.45
CA GLY A 445 -20.61 -15.46 -4.83
C GLY A 445 -20.94 -15.52 -3.36
N ARG A 446 -20.51 -16.62 -2.74
CA ARG A 446 -20.68 -16.84 -1.31
C ARG A 446 -19.40 -17.45 -0.73
N TYR A 447 -19.20 -17.24 0.55
CA TYR A 447 -18.18 -17.97 1.28
C TYR A 447 -18.72 -19.33 1.75
N THR A 448 -17.86 -20.32 1.70
CA THR A 448 -18.08 -21.65 2.29
C THR A 448 -17.01 -21.92 3.33
N SER A 449 -17.33 -22.79 4.30
CA SER A 449 -16.45 -23.12 5.43
C SER A 449 -16.39 -24.63 5.63
N ALA A 450 -15.20 -25.16 5.88
CA ALA A 450 -14.98 -26.58 6.10
C ALA A 450 -15.57 -27.11 7.43
N ARG A 451 -15.86 -26.25 8.41
CA ARG A 451 -16.38 -26.57 9.75
C ARG A 451 -15.59 -27.67 10.50
N VAL A 452 -14.27 -27.73 10.23
CA VAL A 452 -13.37 -28.72 10.85
C VAL A 452 -12.60 -28.05 11.98
N ARG A 453 -12.23 -28.81 13.00
CA ARG A 453 -11.33 -28.32 14.05
C ARG A 453 -9.95 -28.10 13.47
N PRO A 454 -9.29 -26.95 13.76
CA PRO A 454 -7.99 -26.64 13.23
C PRO A 454 -6.88 -27.49 13.85
N ALA A 455 -5.81 -27.75 13.10
CA ALA A 455 -4.64 -28.48 13.58
C ALA A 455 -3.95 -27.76 14.75
N PHE A 456 -4.02 -26.43 14.77
CA PHE A 456 -3.49 -25.56 15.84
C PHE A 456 -4.50 -25.32 16.99
N GLN A 457 -5.48 -26.21 17.22
CA GLN A 457 -6.50 -26.03 18.27
C GLN A 457 -5.91 -25.79 19.66
N GLU A 458 -4.79 -26.43 20.03
CA GLU A 458 -4.13 -26.24 21.33
C GLU A 458 -3.69 -24.78 21.54
N ARG A 459 -3.24 -24.13 20.47
CA ARG A 459 -2.88 -22.70 20.51
C ARG A 459 -4.11 -21.82 20.70
N LEU A 460 -5.22 -22.11 20.03
CA LEU A 460 -6.51 -21.41 20.23
C LEU A 460 -7.06 -21.62 21.65
N ASP A 461 -6.94 -22.83 22.21
CA ASP A 461 -7.32 -23.13 23.59
C ASP A 461 -6.47 -22.37 24.60
N TYR A 462 -5.15 -22.26 24.36
CA TYR A 462 -4.26 -21.50 25.21
C TYR A 462 -4.67 -20.02 25.34
N PHE A 463 -5.16 -19.42 24.23
CA PHE A 463 -5.67 -18.04 24.22
C PHE A 463 -7.17 -17.96 24.58
N GLY A 464 -7.87 -19.07 24.82
CA GLY A 464 -9.31 -19.10 25.12
C GLY A 464 -10.19 -18.72 23.93
N LEU A 465 -9.70 -18.83 22.70
CA LEU A 465 -10.39 -18.37 21.47
C LEU A 465 -10.92 -19.52 20.58
N LEU A 466 -10.77 -20.80 20.97
CA LEU A 466 -11.28 -21.93 20.18
C LEU A 466 -12.80 -21.85 19.98
N GLY A 467 -13.57 -21.49 21.02
CA GLY A 467 -15.02 -21.32 20.92
C GLY A 467 -15.42 -20.27 19.88
N ALA A 468 -14.77 -19.09 19.92
CA ALA A 468 -15.02 -18.00 18.96
C ALA A 468 -14.61 -18.39 17.52
N TRP A 469 -13.53 -19.15 17.35
CA TRP A 469 -13.12 -19.70 16.07
C TRP A 469 -14.18 -20.61 15.49
N MET A 470 -14.65 -21.60 16.29
CA MET A 470 -15.68 -22.55 15.85
C MET A 470 -17.02 -21.88 15.57
N GLU A 471 -17.40 -20.85 16.32
CA GLU A 471 -18.59 -20.04 16.06
C GLU A 471 -18.48 -19.29 14.72
N ALA A 472 -17.34 -18.68 14.43
CA ALA A 472 -17.12 -17.99 13.16
C ALA A 472 -17.24 -18.93 11.95
N LEU A 473 -16.75 -20.19 12.08
CA LEU A 473 -16.91 -21.22 11.04
C LEU A 473 -18.38 -21.63 10.78
N GLN A 474 -19.27 -21.45 11.76
CA GLN A 474 -20.69 -21.84 11.64
C GLN A 474 -21.56 -20.73 11.03
N ARG A 475 -21.10 -19.47 11.08
CA ARG A 475 -21.87 -18.29 10.64
C ARG A 475 -21.73 -17.95 9.15
N VAL A 476 -21.11 -18.80 8.35
CA VAL A 476 -20.92 -18.63 6.90
C VAL A 476 -22.11 -19.19 6.12
#